data_a718fc2118a2df2f7526c9ca386bad47
#
_entry.id   a718fc2118a2df2f7526c9ca386bad47
#
_cell.length_a   1.000
_cell.length_b   1.000
_cell.length_c   1.000
_cell.angle_alpha   90.00
_cell.angle_beta   90.00
_cell.angle_gamma   90.00
#
_symmetry.space_group_name_H-M   'P 1'
#
loop_
_entity.id
_entity.type
_entity.pdbx_description
1 polymer ?
#
loop_
_entity_poly.entity_id
_entity_poly.type
_entity_poly.pdbx_seq_one_letter_code
_entity_poly.pdbx_strand_id
1 'polypeptide(L)'
;MARYSIGQATVSPDQPDFEQMLQSAYNSKLRPNCLCVGASGIPMYIAQINGRFWLKRMPDTGRQHATGCASWEMPEEFSGRSDLYGSGFTYEENEVKLRLNFPLSRRGGQSPPPTAKANAEKSSVQADGKRLTLRSLLHYLWDEAGLTNWPGKNVRRNWTFVSESLTIAADQKTVKQDNLQHYLYLPESWTKEHREEIAGRRRERFARISGTDGKNGHQLLLVIAEVKDIEQAGIGFRTVFYHLPDCPFVMEQKLHERLLRHFGKEMRMWTGKQPGHMILTGTFSVSPEGMPMLEEVCLMFVSEEWIPYDNIYELAMIQKLVAEKRTFFRILRYNRPTAAPMPTFLLTDHGKDPVALYVLDAESSADVAQVEASASASSYAHWMWSPRTHGEIPPMPAVLLRTDPATAVAPTRVSAPTAPAIPTSATLSGGSAQPVNQPIPAPQTPAQAVTLTSASAASIQPRFE
;
A
#
# COMPACT_ATOMS: atom_id res chain seq x y z
N MET A 1 17.28 5.42 14.96
CA MET A 1 16.72 4.13 15.46
C MET A 1 15.29 4.38 15.92
N ALA A 2 14.37 3.45 15.65
CA ALA A 2 12.99 3.56 16.14
C ALA A 2 12.98 3.43 17.66
N ARG A 3 12.25 4.31 18.35
CA ARG A 3 12.09 4.29 19.82
C ARG A 3 10.61 4.31 20.16
N TYR A 4 10.26 3.52 21.16
CA TYR A 4 8.90 3.42 21.67
C TYR A 4 8.88 3.55 23.16
N SER A 5 7.78 4.05 23.75
CA SER A 5 7.55 3.95 25.18
C SER A 5 6.54 2.87 25.49
N ILE A 6 6.81 2.06 26.52
CA ILE A 6 5.89 1.08 27.08
C ILE A 6 5.82 1.36 28.59
N GLY A 7 4.73 1.93 29.05
CA GLY A 7 4.67 2.49 30.41
C GLY A 7 5.72 3.59 30.58
N GLN A 8 6.63 3.43 31.54
CA GLN A 8 7.73 4.37 31.77
C GLN A 8 9.04 3.98 31.05
N ALA A 9 9.12 2.79 30.45
CA ALA A 9 10.31 2.31 29.77
C ALA A 9 10.38 2.82 28.32
N THR A 10 11.58 3.23 27.87
CA THR A 10 11.88 3.47 26.46
C THR A 10 12.56 2.24 25.88
N VAL A 11 12.00 1.69 24.79
CA VAL A 11 12.44 0.44 24.16
C VAL A 11 12.73 0.65 22.68
N SER A 12 13.57 -0.23 22.10
CA SER A 12 13.89 -0.24 20.67
C SER A 12 13.74 -1.66 20.11
N PRO A 13 13.29 -1.82 18.84
CA PRO A 13 13.22 -3.13 18.18
C PRO A 13 14.56 -3.87 18.08
N ASP A 14 15.67 -3.14 18.20
CA ASP A 14 17.02 -3.72 18.14
C ASP A 14 17.45 -4.40 19.46
N GLN A 15 16.63 -4.29 20.51
CA GLN A 15 16.91 -4.94 21.82
C GLN A 15 16.55 -6.43 21.77
N PRO A 16 17.39 -7.33 22.32
CA PRO A 16 17.16 -8.77 22.28
C PRO A 16 15.87 -9.23 22.97
N ASP A 17 15.43 -8.48 23.97
CA ASP A 17 14.25 -8.74 24.81
C ASP A 17 12.98 -8.00 24.34
N PHE A 18 13.04 -7.34 23.18
CA PHE A 18 11.92 -6.52 22.67
C PHE A 18 10.61 -7.31 22.55
N GLU A 19 10.64 -8.54 22.03
CA GLU A 19 9.44 -9.37 21.89
C GLU A 19 8.86 -9.76 23.26
N GLN A 20 9.71 -10.03 24.26
CA GLN A 20 9.28 -10.31 25.62
C GLN A 20 8.63 -9.10 26.29
N MET A 21 9.17 -7.90 26.03
CA MET A 21 8.56 -6.64 26.49
C MET A 21 7.20 -6.41 25.86
N LEU A 22 7.03 -6.71 24.56
CA LEU A 22 5.73 -6.64 23.88
C LEU A 22 4.75 -7.64 24.47
N GLN A 23 5.17 -8.88 24.75
CA GLN A 23 4.35 -9.90 25.40
C GLN A 23 3.86 -9.45 26.78
N SER A 24 4.77 -8.93 27.60
CA SER A 24 4.44 -8.41 28.93
C SER A 24 3.46 -7.24 28.86
N ALA A 25 3.69 -6.31 27.94
CA ALA A 25 2.81 -5.17 27.74
C ALA A 25 1.41 -5.61 27.23
N TYR A 26 1.35 -6.59 26.33
CA TYR A 26 0.10 -7.16 25.85
C TYR A 26 -0.72 -7.78 26.99
N ASN A 27 -0.08 -8.61 27.82
CA ASN A 27 -0.73 -9.27 28.97
C ASN A 27 -1.21 -8.25 30.02
N SER A 28 -0.45 -7.16 30.21
CA SER A 28 -0.78 -6.08 31.14
C SER A 28 -1.70 -5.01 30.53
N LYS A 29 -2.15 -5.17 29.27
CA LYS A 29 -2.97 -4.19 28.53
C LYS A 29 -2.35 -2.80 28.44
N LEU A 30 -1.02 -2.71 28.50
CA LEU A 30 -0.29 -1.45 28.32
C LEU A 30 -0.21 -1.11 26.83
N ARG A 31 -0.52 0.15 26.49
CA ARG A 31 -0.44 0.64 25.12
C ARG A 31 0.91 1.31 24.88
N PRO A 32 1.71 0.83 23.91
CA PRO A 32 2.96 1.50 23.52
C PRO A 32 2.70 2.82 22.80
N ASN A 33 3.69 3.72 22.78
CA ASN A 33 3.67 4.92 21.94
C ASN A 33 4.97 4.99 21.12
N CYS A 34 4.84 5.43 19.86
CA CYS A 34 5.97 5.72 18.99
C CYS A 34 6.55 7.11 19.33
N LEU A 35 7.85 7.18 19.60
CA LEU A 35 8.52 8.42 19.99
C LEU A 35 9.15 9.18 18.82
N CYS A 36 8.71 8.95 17.59
CA CYS A 36 9.29 9.58 16.39
C CYS A 36 9.04 11.10 16.29
N VAL A 37 8.03 11.62 17.01
CA VAL A 37 7.69 13.06 17.05
C VAL A 37 7.97 13.70 18.41
N GLY A 38 8.59 12.98 19.34
CA GLY A 38 8.95 13.46 20.67
C GLY A 38 8.34 12.67 21.81
N ALA A 39 8.46 13.18 23.05
CA ALA A 39 8.11 12.46 24.27
C ALA A 39 6.61 12.18 24.47
N SER A 40 5.73 13.00 23.90
CA SER A 40 4.27 12.77 23.93
C SER A 40 3.86 11.48 23.21
N GLY A 41 4.65 11.07 22.22
CA GLY A 41 4.48 9.84 21.46
C GLY A 41 3.18 9.75 20.67
N ILE A 42 3.10 8.77 19.76
CA ILE A 42 1.89 8.45 18.98
C ILE A 42 1.46 7.04 19.40
N PRO A 43 0.18 6.84 19.78
CA PRO A 43 -0.31 5.54 20.22
C PRO A 43 -0.10 4.44 19.19
N MET A 44 0.34 3.28 19.68
CA MET A 44 0.51 2.04 18.92
C MET A 44 -0.33 0.94 19.58
N TYR A 45 -0.46 -0.21 18.93
CA TYR A 45 -1.03 -1.40 19.55
C TYR A 45 -0.15 -2.62 19.33
N ILE A 46 -0.35 -3.64 20.17
CA ILE A 46 0.35 -4.91 20.06
C ILE A 46 -0.62 -5.95 19.52
N ALA A 47 -0.27 -6.59 18.40
CA ALA A 47 -0.99 -7.72 17.83
C ALA A 47 -0.29 -9.03 18.19
N GLN A 48 -1.06 -10.08 18.50
CA GLN A 48 -0.56 -11.44 18.63
C GLN A 48 -0.94 -12.22 17.37
N ILE A 49 0.07 -12.62 16.59
CA ILE A 49 -0.10 -13.30 15.31
C ILE A 49 0.81 -14.53 15.30
N ASN A 50 0.25 -15.72 15.07
CA ASN A 50 0.99 -17.00 15.07
C ASN A 50 1.83 -17.21 16.35
N GLY A 51 1.30 -16.81 17.49
CA GLY A 51 1.97 -16.93 18.79
C GLY A 51 3.07 -15.90 19.08
N ARG A 52 3.40 -15.03 18.15
CA ARG A 52 4.38 -13.94 18.29
C ARG A 52 3.71 -12.59 18.50
N PHE A 53 4.42 -11.62 19.10
CA PHE A 53 3.90 -10.30 19.39
C PHE A 53 4.52 -9.25 18.47
N TRP A 54 3.65 -8.42 17.86
CA TRP A 54 4.02 -7.42 16.86
C TRP A 54 3.51 -6.06 17.27
N LEU A 55 4.40 -5.05 17.19
CA LEU A 55 4.02 -3.66 17.41
C LEU A 55 3.48 -3.07 16.11
N LYS A 56 2.23 -2.59 16.14
CA LYS A 56 1.53 -2.05 14.96
C LYS A 56 1.07 -0.62 15.22
N ARG A 57 1.02 0.14 14.14
CA ARG A 57 0.45 1.48 14.11
C ARG A 57 -1.06 1.42 14.30
N MET A 58 -1.62 2.33 15.11
CA MET A 58 -3.07 2.51 15.17
C MET A 58 -3.61 2.92 13.79
N PRO A 59 -4.80 2.45 13.41
CA PRO A 59 -5.46 2.91 12.21
C PRO A 59 -5.52 4.45 12.16
N ASP A 60 -5.37 5.01 10.96
CA ASP A 60 -5.48 6.46 10.69
C ASP A 60 -4.50 7.38 11.44
N THR A 61 -3.44 6.84 12.03
CA THR A 61 -2.40 7.65 12.71
C THR A 61 -1.13 7.84 11.87
N GLY A 62 -1.04 7.25 10.68
CA GLY A 62 0.20 7.22 9.89
C GLY A 62 0.79 8.58 9.58
N ARG A 63 -0.06 9.58 9.34
CA ARG A 63 0.38 10.96 9.05
C ARG A 63 0.90 11.72 10.25
N GLN A 64 0.56 11.28 11.45
CA GLN A 64 1.05 11.88 12.69
C GLN A 64 2.51 11.51 12.95
N HIS A 65 3.00 10.39 12.34
CA HIS A 65 4.37 9.96 12.47
C HIS A 65 5.33 10.84 11.65
N ALA A 66 6.57 10.94 12.10
CA ALA A 66 7.61 11.67 11.37
C ALA A 66 7.97 10.96 10.06
N THR A 67 8.27 11.71 8.98
CA THR A 67 8.60 11.21 7.61
C THR A 67 9.72 10.19 7.64
N GLY A 68 10.50 9.85 8.35
CA GLY A 68 11.48 8.73 8.39
C GLY A 68 11.07 7.62 9.35
N CYS A 69 9.87 7.66 9.92
CA CYS A 69 9.35 6.61 10.78
C CYS A 69 8.79 5.46 9.93
N ALA A 70 9.02 4.22 10.35
CA ALA A 70 8.44 3.04 9.68
C ALA A 70 6.90 3.03 9.71
N SER A 71 6.30 3.77 10.66
CA SER A 71 4.84 3.92 10.78
C SER A 71 4.29 5.14 10.04
N TRP A 72 5.14 5.92 9.37
CA TRP A 72 4.70 7.07 8.60
C TRP A 72 3.87 6.65 7.38
N GLU A 73 2.88 7.45 7.04
CA GLU A 73 2.04 7.29 5.86
C GLU A 73 2.18 8.50 4.95
N MET A 74 2.33 8.23 3.66
CA MET A 74 2.50 9.28 2.65
C MET A 74 1.27 10.18 2.52
N PRO A 75 1.44 11.44 2.06
CA PRO A 75 0.33 12.35 1.78
C PRO A 75 -0.69 11.76 0.80
N GLU A 76 -1.97 12.09 0.97
CA GLU A 76 -3.08 11.56 0.15
C GLU A 76 -2.91 11.85 -1.33
N GLU A 77 -2.41 13.04 -1.66
CA GLU A 77 -2.20 13.45 -3.05
C GLU A 77 -1.28 12.49 -3.81
N PHE A 78 -0.32 11.87 -3.12
CA PHE A 78 0.62 10.92 -3.71
C PHE A 78 0.16 9.46 -3.62
N SER A 79 -0.86 9.16 -2.84
CA SER A 79 -1.30 7.79 -2.61
C SER A 79 -2.50 7.43 -3.47
N GLY A 80 -2.38 6.40 -4.32
CA GLY A 80 -3.54 5.77 -4.98
C GLY A 80 -4.52 5.12 -4.01
N ARG A 81 -4.12 4.95 -2.74
CA ARG A 81 -4.93 4.45 -1.64
C ARG A 81 -6.03 5.44 -1.25
N SER A 82 -5.76 6.76 -1.32
CA SER A 82 -6.72 7.79 -0.93
C SER A 82 -8.01 7.73 -1.74
N ASP A 83 -7.95 7.36 -3.01
CA ASP A 83 -9.12 7.25 -3.87
C ASP A 83 -10.09 6.13 -3.45
N LEU A 84 -9.60 5.18 -2.66
CA LEU A 84 -10.35 4.01 -2.18
C LEU A 84 -10.84 4.17 -0.74
N TYR A 85 -10.40 5.21 -0.04
CA TYR A 85 -10.86 5.47 1.32
C TYR A 85 -12.38 5.75 1.34
N GLY A 86 -13.07 5.17 2.32
CA GLY A 86 -14.52 5.24 2.44
C GLY A 86 -15.30 4.33 1.50
N SER A 87 -14.76 4.01 0.32
CA SER A 87 -15.42 3.18 -0.69
C SER A 87 -14.86 1.77 -0.80
N GLY A 88 -13.56 1.61 -0.92
CA GLY A 88 -12.83 0.33 -1.00
C GLY A 88 -12.46 -0.20 0.37
N PHE A 89 -12.16 0.66 1.31
CA PHE A 89 -11.91 0.31 2.71
C PHE A 89 -12.34 1.43 3.66
N THR A 90 -12.65 1.07 4.89
CA THR A 90 -13.01 1.99 5.98
C THR A 90 -12.31 1.58 7.25
N TYR A 91 -11.85 2.56 8.03
CA TYR A 91 -11.30 2.33 9.37
C TYR A 91 -12.43 2.28 10.40
N GLU A 92 -12.39 1.30 11.28
CA GLU A 92 -13.18 1.22 12.49
C GLU A 92 -12.23 1.15 13.70
N GLU A 93 -12.75 1.20 14.93
CA GLU A 93 -11.90 1.34 16.12
C GLU A 93 -10.74 0.33 16.20
N ASN A 94 -10.97 -0.92 15.82
CA ASN A 94 -9.98 -2.00 15.93
C ASN A 94 -9.78 -2.80 14.65
N GLU A 95 -10.47 -2.45 13.57
CA GLU A 95 -10.39 -3.19 12.32
C GLU A 95 -10.49 -2.30 11.09
N VAL A 96 -10.09 -2.85 9.94
CA VAL A 96 -10.27 -2.22 8.65
C VAL A 96 -11.18 -3.07 7.80
N LYS A 97 -12.35 -2.53 7.43
CA LYS A 97 -13.29 -3.20 6.54
C LYS A 97 -12.90 -3.01 5.09
N LEU A 98 -12.72 -4.12 4.38
CA LEU A 98 -12.38 -4.15 2.96
C LEU A 98 -13.60 -4.51 2.11
N ARG A 99 -13.80 -3.79 1.01
CA ARG A 99 -14.85 -4.06 0.01
C ARG A 99 -14.21 -4.48 -1.29
N LEU A 100 -14.28 -5.79 -1.57
CA LEU A 100 -13.69 -6.39 -2.77
C LEU A 100 -14.66 -6.31 -3.95
N ASN A 101 -14.14 -6.17 -5.17
CA ASN A 101 -14.92 -6.24 -6.40
C ASN A 101 -14.97 -7.65 -7.01
N PHE A 102 -14.31 -8.60 -6.39
CA PHE A 102 -14.27 -10.01 -6.79
C PHE A 102 -14.84 -10.91 -5.67
N PRO A 103 -15.36 -12.10 -5.99
CA PRO A 103 -15.96 -12.98 -5.01
C PRO A 103 -14.92 -13.79 -4.23
N LEU A 104 -15.19 -14.05 -2.94
CA LEU A 104 -14.50 -15.05 -2.13
C LEU A 104 -15.37 -16.29 -1.88
N SER A 105 -16.45 -16.44 -2.63
CA SER A 105 -17.29 -17.64 -2.64
C SER A 105 -17.96 -17.81 -3.99
N ARG A 106 -18.12 -19.04 -4.45
CA ARG A 106 -18.80 -19.41 -5.69
C ARG A 106 -20.10 -20.11 -5.34
N ARG A 107 -21.23 -19.64 -5.83
CA ARG A 107 -22.51 -20.33 -5.68
C ARG A 107 -22.53 -21.57 -6.56
N GLY A 108 -22.80 -22.76 -5.98
CA GLY A 108 -22.91 -24.00 -6.74
C GLY A 108 -24.07 -23.91 -7.75
N GLY A 109 -23.87 -24.40 -8.98
CA GLY A 109 -24.92 -24.60 -9.97
C GLY A 109 -25.29 -23.43 -10.86
N GLN A 110 -24.67 -22.28 -10.76
CA GLN A 110 -24.84 -21.19 -11.75
C GLN A 110 -23.60 -21.06 -12.62
N SER A 111 -23.74 -21.43 -13.91
CA SER A 111 -22.93 -20.79 -14.95
C SER A 111 -23.03 -19.28 -14.76
N PRO A 112 -21.96 -18.49 -15.04
CA PRO A 112 -22.02 -17.03 -14.91
C PRO A 112 -23.29 -16.52 -15.60
N PRO A 113 -24.11 -15.67 -14.94
CA PRO A 113 -25.32 -15.16 -15.57
C PRO A 113 -24.96 -14.45 -16.89
N PRO A 114 -25.81 -14.50 -17.94
CA PRO A 114 -25.52 -13.90 -19.23
C PRO A 114 -25.24 -12.38 -19.18
N THR A 115 -25.64 -11.69 -18.11
CA THR A 115 -25.20 -10.32 -17.77
C THR A 115 -23.72 -10.22 -17.40
N ALA A 116 -23.05 -11.33 -17.05
CA ALA A 116 -21.60 -11.36 -16.89
C ALA A 116 -20.83 -11.21 -18.20
N LYS A 117 -21.48 -11.39 -19.38
CA LYS A 117 -20.79 -11.14 -20.67
C LYS A 117 -20.45 -9.66 -20.88
N ALA A 118 -21.28 -8.74 -20.41
CA ALA A 118 -20.96 -7.30 -20.44
C ALA A 118 -19.98 -6.86 -19.35
N ASN A 119 -19.87 -7.62 -18.24
CA ASN A 119 -18.92 -7.35 -17.16
C ASN A 119 -17.65 -8.20 -17.21
N ALA A 120 -17.60 -9.23 -18.07
CA ALA A 120 -16.39 -10.05 -18.28
C ALA A 120 -15.29 -9.29 -19.03
N GLU A 121 -15.63 -8.17 -19.67
CA GLU A 121 -14.65 -7.24 -20.25
C GLU A 121 -14.09 -6.24 -19.22
N LYS A 122 -14.79 -6.04 -18.09
CA LYS A 122 -14.24 -5.33 -16.94
C LYS A 122 -13.40 -6.31 -16.12
N SER A 123 -12.14 -6.42 -16.49
CA SER A 123 -11.18 -7.27 -15.78
C SER A 123 -11.11 -6.87 -14.30
N SER A 124 -10.66 -7.82 -13.44
CA SER A 124 -10.29 -7.58 -12.03
C SER A 124 -9.28 -6.43 -11.84
N VAL A 125 -8.78 -5.87 -12.95
CA VAL A 125 -7.87 -4.72 -13.03
C VAL A 125 -8.62 -3.40 -13.32
N GLN A 126 -9.81 -3.46 -13.97
CA GLN A 126 -10.64 -2.28 -14.27
C GLN A 126 -11.94 -2.35 -13.46
N ALA A 127 -12.02 -1.62 -12.39
CA ALA A 127 -13.21 -1.49 -11.56
C ALA A 127 -13.84 -0.11 -11.68
N ASP A 128 -15.06 0.02 -11.18
CA ASP A 128 -15.80 1.30 -11.01
C ASP A 128 -15.12 2.27 -10.02
N GLY A 129 -13.81 2.16 -9.77
CA GLY A 129 -13.01 3.01 -8.89
C GLY A 129 -13.33 2.88 -7.39
N LYS A 130 -14.43 2.23 -7.03
CA LYS A 130 -15.00 2.27 -5.66
C LYS A 130 -14.73 1.04 -4.79
N ARG A 131 -14.15 -0.04 -5.34
CA ARG A 131 -13.87 -1.28 -4.60
C ARG A 131 -12.46 -1.76 -4.88
N LEU A 132 -11.93 -2.58 -3.99
CA LEU A 132 -10.60 -3.18 -4.16
C LEU A 132 -10.65 -4.27 -5.24
N THR A 133 -9.88 -4.07 -6.32
CA THR A 133 -9.55 -5.12 -7.30
C THR A 133 -8.50 -6.07 -6.71
N LEU A 134 -8.18 -7.18 -7.38
CA LEU A 134 -7.04 -8.02 -6.97
C LEU A 134 -5.74 -7.21 -6.93
N ARG A 135 -5.49 -6.34 -7.92
CA ARG A 135 -4.32 -5.45 -7.93
C ARG A 135 -4.31 -4.52 -6.73
N SER A 136 -5.40 -3.81 -6.50
CA SER A 136 -5.43 -2.84 -5.40
C SER A 136 -5.43 -3.49 -4.02
N LEU A 137 -5.96 -4.70 -3.87
CA LEU A 137 -5.81 -5.47 -2.65
C LEU A 137 -4.35 -5.91 -2.43
N LEU A 138 -3.66 -6.38 -3.48
CA LEU A 138 -2.24 -6.72 -3.42
C LEU A 138 -1.41 -5.49 -3.05
N HIS A 139 -1.66 -4.34 -3.70
CA HIS A 139 -1.01 -3.07 -3.39
C HIS A 139 -1.26 -2.64 -1.94
N TYR A 140 -2.50 -2.76 -1.48
CA TYR A 140 -2.88 -2.44 -0.10
C TYR A 140 -2.11 -3.30 0.91
N LEU A 141 -2.07 -4.61 0.70
CA LEU A 141 -1.33 -5.52 1.58
C LEU A 141 0.18 -5.27 1.52
N TRP A 142 0.72 -4.91 0.34
CA TRP A 142 2.14 -4.59 0.17
C TRP A 142 2.54 -3.32 0.91
N ASP A 143 1.70 -2.28 0.86
CA ASP A 143 1.89 -1.03 1.62
C ASP A 143 1.77 -1.27 3.13
N GLU A 144 0.72 -1.96 3.58
CA GLU A 144 0.51 -2.27 5.00
C GLU A 144 1.62 -3.17 5.58
N ALA A 145 2.21 -4.04 4.74
CA ALA A 145 3.36 -4.85 5.09
C ALA A 145 4.68 -4.06 5.15
N GLY A 146 4.69 -2.78 4.77
CA GLY A 146 5.89 -1.95 4.69
C GLY A 146 6.87 -2.36 3.59
N LEU A 147 6.42 -3.17 2.61
CA LEU A 147 7.27 -3.67 1.53
C LEU A 147 7.58 -2.60 0.47
N THR A 148 6.80 -1.54 0.42
CA THR A 148 7.05 -0.34 -0.40
C THR A 148 8.05 0.62 0.24
N ASN A 149 8.36 0.48 1.52
CA ASN A 149 9.29 1.33 2.25
C ASN A 149 10.71 0.74 2.23
N TRP A 150 11.68 1.52 1.76
CA TRP A 150 13.10 1.17 1.83
C TRP A 150 13.83 2.07 2.84
N PRO A 151 14.41 1.48 3.90
CA PRO A 151 14.98 2.27 5.02
C PRO A 151 16.43 2.74 4.80
N GLY A 152 16.99 2.65 3.58
CA GLY A 152 18.37 3.04 3.29
C GLY A 152 19.47 2.18 3.94
N LYS A 153 19.11 1.06 4.57
CA LYS A 153 20.03 0.10 5.18
C LYS A 153 20.06 -1.17 4.36
N ASN A 154 21.12 -1.98 4.53
CA ASN A 154 21.18 -3.31 3.94
C ASN A 154 20.18 -4.25 4.65
N VAL A 155 18.93 -4.22 4.22
CA VAL A 155 17.89 -5.15 4.67
C VAL A 155 17.79 -6.26 3.65
N ARG A 156 18.07 -7.50 4.07
CA ARG A 156 17.80 -8.67 3.23
C ARG A 156 16.33 -9.04 3.38
N ARG A 157 15.59 -8.96 2.30
CA ARG A 157 14.24 -9.48 2.20
C ARG A 157 14.29 -10.82 1.46
N ASN A 158 13.55 -11.78 1.95
CA ASN A 158 13.33 -13.09 1.33
C ASN A 158 11.86 -13.45 1.45
N TRP A 159 11.44 -14.56 0.89
CA TRP A 159 10.04 -14.98 0.94
C TRP A 159 9.50 -15.13 2.38
N THR A 160 10.31 -15.66 3.32
CA THR A 160 9.90 -15.76 4.72
C THR A 160 9.52 -14.39 5.30
N PHE A 161 10.40 -13.40 5.12
CA PHE A 161 10.14 -12.03 5.55
C PHE A 161 8.88 -11.44 4.90
N VAL A 162 8.72 -11.64 3.58
CA VAL A 162 7.58 -11.10 2.82
C VAL A 162 6.28 -11.76 3.26
N SER A 163 6.23 -13.08 3.36
CA SER A 163 5.01 -13.81 3.76
C SER A 163 4.60 -13.53 5.20
N GLU A 164 5.54 -13.41 6.13
CA GLU A 164 5.27 -12.96 7.50
C GLU A 164 4.73 -11.54 7.53
N SER A 165 5.35 -10.61 6.80
CA SER A 165 4.91 -9.22 6.72
C SER A 165 3.50 -9.09 6.14
N LEU A 166 3.17 -9.87 5.09
CA LEU A 166 1.83 -9.92 4.51
C LEU A 166 0.79 -10.54 5.47
N THR A 167 1.18 -11.56 6.24
CA THR A 167 0.33 -12.13 7.28
C THR A 167 0.00 -11.10 8.35
N ILE A 168 0.98 -10.34 8.80
CA ILE A 168 0.81 -9.24 9.75
C ILE A 168 -0.07 -8.13 9.15
N ALA A 169 0.13 -7.79 7.87
CA ALA A 169 -0.67 -6.79 7.18
C ALA A 169 -2.14 -7.20 7.05
N ALA A 170 -2.43 -8.49 6.89
CA ALA A 170 -3.78 -9.01 6.78
C ALA A 170 -4.52 -9.09 8.13
N ASP A 171 -3.80 -8.98 9.25
CA ASP A 171 -4.40 -8.98 10.59
C ASP A 171 -5.33 -7.77 10.78
N GLN A 172 -6.46 -7.99 11.45
CA GLN A 172 -7.50 -6.97 11.68
C GLN A 172 -8.07 -6.35 10.39
N LYS A 173 -7.92 -7.01 9.25
CA LYS A 173 -8.61 -6.69 8.01
C LYS A 173 -9.81 -7.62 7.86
N THR A 174 -10.99 -7.06 7.67
CA THR A 174 -12.22 -7.84 7.53
C THR A 174 -12.81 -7.69 6.14
N VAL A 175 -13.34 -8.80 5.62
CA VAL A 175 -14.10 -8.85 4.38
C VAL A 175 -15.47 -9.41 4.71
N LYS A 176 -16.52 -8.63 4.49
CA LYS A 176 -17.89 -8.92 4.93
C LYS A 176 -17.99 -8.92 6.46
N GLN A 177 -17.65 -9.99 7.14
CA GLN A 177 -17.64 -10.11 8.61
C GLN A 177 -16.52 -11.04 9.08
N ASP A 178 -15.75 -11.58 8.13
CA ASP A 178 -14.67 -12.53 8.42
C ASP A 178 -13.31 -11.86 8.30
N ASN A 179 -12.35 -12.33 9.09
CA ASN A 179 -10.96 -11.88 8.98
C ASN A 179 -10.36 -12.31 7.62
N LEU A 180 -9.68 -11.39 6.94
CA LEU A 180 -9.01 -11.64 5.66
C LEU A 180 -8.01 -12.81 5.73
N GLN A 181 -7.36 -13.03 6.87
CA GLN A 181 -6.43 -14.15 7.07
C GLN A 181 -7.09 -15.52 6.84
N HIS A 182 -8.40 -15.65 7.06
CA HIS A 182 -9.12 -16.91 6.79
C HIS A 182 -9.16 -17.25 5.29
N TYR A 183 -9.13 -16.23 4.44
CA TYR A 183 -9.14 -16.38 2.99
C TYR A 183 -7.74 -16.37 2.37
N LEU A 184 -6.75 -15.80 3.07
CA LEU A 184 -5.41 -15.61 2.53
C LEU A 184 -4.58 -16.88 2.65
N TYR A 185 -4.04 -17.36 1.54
CA TYR A 185 -3.08 -18.44 1.47
C TYR A 185 -1.72 -17.92 0.98
N LEU A 186 -0.75 -17.92 1.87
CA LEU A 186 0.66 -17.62 1.61
C LEU A 186 1.43 -18.93 1.75
N PRO A 187 2.13 -19.40 0.72
CA PRO A 187 2.96 -20.58 0.83
C PRO A 187 4.00 -20.44 1.94
N GLU A 188 4.14 -21.46 2.77
CA GLU A 188 5.22 -21.54 3.74
C GLU A 188 6.57 -21.66 3.01
N SER A 189 7.64 -21.12 3.60
CA SER A 189 8.99 -21.28 3.04
C SER A 189 9.34 -22.76 2.93
N TRP A 190 9.40 -23.25 1.68
CA TRP A 190 9.62 -24.66 1.40
C TRP A 190 11.07 -25.06 1.66
N THR A 191 11.26 -26.17 2.40
CA THR A 191 12.55 -26.83 2.60
C THR A 191 12.40 -28.34 2.39
N LYS A 192 13.48 -29.00 1.99
CA LYS A 192 13.47 -30.47 1.80
C LYS A 192 13.12 -31.22 3.10
N GLU A 193 13.61 -30.70 4.22
CA GLU A 193 13.50 -31.32 5.54
C GLU A 193 12.06 -31.33 6.03
N HIS A 194 11.32 -30.24 5.80
CA HIS A 194 9.94 -30.04 6.29
C HIS A 194 8.86 -30.24 5.22
N ARG A 195 9.20 -30.78 4.04
CA ARG A 195 8.28 -30.89 2.90
C ARG A 195 6.99 -31.63 3.22
N GLU A 196 7.06 -32.73 3.96
CA GLU A 196 5.88 -33.55 4.30
C GLU A 196 4.96 -32.85 5.29
N GLU A 197 5.52 -32.15 6.28
CA GLU A 197 4.78 -31.38 7.25
C GLU A 197 4.07 -30.20 6.58
N ILE A 198 4.79 -29.44 5.71
CA ILE A 198 4.24 -28.34 4.93
C ILE A 198 3.11 -28.84 4.03
N ALA A 199 3.34 -29.96 3.33
CA ALA A 199 2.32 -30.57 2.49
C ALA A 199 1.10 -31.07 3.29
N GLY A 200 1.30 -31.57 4.51
CA GLY A 200 0.25 -31.97 5.44
C GLY A 200 -0.65 -30.79 5.82
N ARG A 201 -0.06 -29.69 6.35
CA ARG A 201 -0.80 -28.47 6.72
C ARG A 201 -1.55 -27.87 5.54
N ARG A 202 -0.95 -27.86 4.36
CA ARG A 202 -1.60 -27.40 3.12
C ARG A 202 -2.82 -28.26 2.78
N ARG A 203 -2.68 -29.60 2.79
CA ARG A 203 -3.81 -30.52 2.51
C ARG A 203 -4.96 -30.32 3.47
N GLU A 204 -4.69 -30.19 4.75
CA GLU A 204 -5.72 -29.87 5.75
C GLU A 204 -6.44 -28.55 5.46
N ARG A 205 -5.70 -27.52 5.09
CA ARG A 205 -6.28 -26.21 4.75
C ARG A 205 -7.14 -26.30 3.49
N PHE A 206 -6.68 -26.99 2.46
CA PHE A 206 -7.41 -27.15 1.19
C PHE A 206 -8.64 -28.05 1.36
N ALA A 207 -8.56 -29.08 2.18
CA ALA A 207 -9.70 -29.95 2.48
C ALA A 207 -10.89 -29.21 3.10
N ARG A 208 -10.64 -28.13 3.85
CA ARG A 208 -11.71 -27.30 4.45
C ARG A 208 -12.57 -26.58 3.41
N ILE A 209 -12.07 -26.36 2.21
CA ILE A 209 -12.76 -25.63 1.13
C ILE A 209 -13.14 -26.56 -0.06
N SER A 210 -12.61 -27.76 -0.11
CA SER A 210 -12.93 -28.74 -1.18
C SER A 210 -14.30 -29.39 -1.03
N GLY A 211 -15.00 -29.16 0.09
CA GLY A 211 -16.31 -29.76 0.37
C GLY A 211 -17.43 -29.11 -0.42
N THR A 212 -18.32 -29.95 -0.95
CA THR A 212 -19.52 -29.55 -1.69
C THR A 212 -20.70 -29.35 -0.73
N ASP A 213 -20.64 -28.40 0.17
CA ASP A 213 -21.83 -28.02 0.91
C ASP A 213 -22.77 -27.19 0.04
N GLY A 214 -23.66 -27.86 -0.66
CA GLY A 214 -24.53 -27.33 -1.70
C GLY A 214 -25.52 -26.23 -1.27
N LYS A 215 -25.45 -25.72 -0.04
CA LYS A 215 -26.31 -24.62 0.45
C LYS A 215 -25.58 -23.28 0.58
N ASN A 216 -24.28 -23.28 0.83
CA ASN A 216 -23.50 -22.03 1.08
C ASN A 216 -22.51 -21.62 -0.03
N GLY A 217 -22.45 -22.40 -1.13
CA GLY A 217 -21.47 -22.18 -2.19
C GLY A 217 -20.05 -22.65 -1.80
N HIS A 218 -19.18 -22.74 -2.79
CA HIS A 218 -17.77 -23.08 -2.57
C HIS A 218 -17.01 -21.85 -2.11
N GLN A 219 -16.32 -21.96 -0.98
CA GLN A 219 -15.39 -20.93 -0.54
C GLN A 219 -14.19 -20.86 -1.48
N LEU A 220 -13.74 -19.65 -1.81
CA LEU A 220 -12.50 -19.40 -2.52
C LEU A 220 -11.44 -18.91 -1.53
N LEU A 221 -10.20 -19.30 -1.75
CA LEU A 221 -9.05 -18.71 -1.10
C LEU A 221 -8.35 -17.71 -2.04
N LEU A 222 -7.61 -16.80 -1.45
CA LEU A 222 -6.75 -15.83 -2.13
C LEU A 222 -5.29 -16.26 -1.96
N VAL A 223 -4.64 -16.66 -3.04
CA VAL A 223 -3.19 -16.95 -3.04
C VAL A 223 -2.39 -15.68 -3.32
N ILE A 224 -1.30 -15.49 -2.60
CA ILE A 224 -0.20 -14.58 -2.99
C ILE A 224 1.07 -15.42 -2.93
N ALA A 225 1.75 -15.56 -4.07
CA ALA A 225 2.93 -16.42 -4.17
C ALA A 225 3.88 -15.98 -5.29
N GLU A 226 5.16 -16.31 -5.14
CA GLU A 226 6.19 -16.09 -6.15
C GLU A 226 6.11 -17.18 -7.22
N VAL A 227 5.90 -16.75 -8.49
CA VAL A 227 5.80 -17.63 -9.64
C VAL A 227 7.21 -18.14 -10.03
N LYS A 228 7.32 -19.45 -10.16
CA LYS A 228 8.50 -20.11 -10.71
C LYS A 228 8.34 -20.35 -12.21
N ASP A 229 7.16 -20.85 -12.60
CA ASP A 229 6.89 -21.18 -14.00
C ASP A 229 5.38 -21.21 -14.30
N ILE A 230 5.04 -21.02 -15.58
CA ILE A 230 3.68 -21.21 -16.12
C ILE A 230 3.83 -22.10 -17.35
N GLU A 231 3.51 -23.38 -17.21
CA GLU A 231 3.73 -24.43 -18.21
C GLU A 231 2.40 -24.83 -18.85
N GLN A 232 2.43 -25.10 -20.13
CA GLN A 232 1.29 -25.71 -20.81
C GLN A 232 1.10 -27.17 -20.35
N ALA A 233 -0.10 -27.55 -19.98
CA ALA A 233 -0.43 -28.88 -19.48
C ALA A 233 -1.80 -29.33 -19.98
N GLY A 234 -1.84 -30.22 -20.96
CA GLY A 234 -3.09 -30.68 -21.55
C GLY A 234 -3.88 -29.55 -22.21
N ILE A 235 -5.13 -29.32 -21.74
CA ILE A 235 -6.05 -28.30 -22.28
C ILE A 235 -5.86 -26.92 -21.63
N GLY A 236 -4.93 -26.81 -20.63
CA GLY A 236 -4.71 -25.59 -19.87
C GLY A 236 -3.26 -25.37 -19.51
N PHE A 237 -3.04 -24.70 -18.40
CA PHE A 237 -1.72 -24.36 -17.90
C PHE A 237 -1.56 -24.79 -16.43
N ARG A 238 -0.32 -25.02 -16.02
CA ARG A 238 0.09 -25.21 -14.62
C ARG A 238 0.92 -24.02 -14.18
N THR A 239 0.51 -23.38 -13.11
CA THR A 239 1.32 -22.34 -12.45
C THR A 239 2.09 -23.00 -11.30
N VAL A 240 3.41 -23.00 -11.40
CA VAL A 240 4.32 -23.53 -10.39
C VAL A 240 4.86 -22.35 -9.58
N PHE A 241 4.87 -22.48 -8.27
CA PHE A 241 5.40 -21.48 -7.35
C PHE A 241 6.71 -21.96 -6.71
N TYR A 242 7.61 -21.02 -6.38
CA TYR A 242 8.91 -21.38 -5.78
C TYR A 242 8.74 -22.13 -4.45
N HIS A 243 7.77 -21.75 -3.64
CA HIS A 243 7.53 -22.36 -2.33
C HIS A 243 6.41 -23.41 -2.32
N LEU A 244 5.96 -23.83 -3.52
CA LEU A 244 4.97 -24.91 -3.73
C LEU A 244 5.38 -25.82 -4.90
N PRO A 245 6.59 -26.39 -4.91
CA PRO A 245 7.06 -27.17 -6.06
C PRO A 245 6.27 -28.46 -6.30
N ASP A 246 5.60 -28.97 -5.26
CA ASP A 246 4.81 -30.21 -5.26
C ASP A 246 3.31 -29.99 -5.43
N CYS A 247 2.85 -28.74 -5.61
CA CYS A 247 1.45 -28.40 -5.72
C CYS A 247 1.20 -27.32 -6.77
N PRO A 248 1.32 -27.62 -8.06
CA PRO A 248 1.02 -26.66 -9.11
C PRO A 248 -0.46 -26.32 -9.13
N PHE A 249 -0.78 -25.06 -9.41
CA PHE A 249 -2.15 -24.59 -9.57
C PHE A 249 -2.57 -24.69 -11.03
N VAL A 250 -3.76 -25.19 -11.27
CA VAL A 250 -4.31 -25.29 -12.63
C VAL A 250 -4.89 -23.94 -13.04
N MET A 251 -4.59 -23.54 -14.26
CA MET A 251 -5.12 -22.35 -14.90
C MET A 251 -5.79 -22.75 -16.23
N GLU A 252 -7.08 -22.44 -16.38
CA GLU A 252 -7.78 -22.68 -17.63
C GLU A 252 -7.21 -21.85 -18.78
N GLN A 253 -7.33 -22.35 -20.03
CA GLN A 253 -6.87 -21.66 -21.24
C GLN A 253 -7.39 -20.22 -21.33
N LYS A 254 -8.69 -20.01 -21.08
CA LYS A 254 -9.32 -18.67 -21.13
C LYS A 254 -8.75 -17.71 -20.08
N LEU A 255 -8.40 -18.21 -18.89
CA LEU A 255 -7.79 -17.41 -17.84
C LEU A 255 -6.37 -17.01 -18.24
N HIS A 256 -5.60 -17.92 -18.83
CA HIS A 256 -4.25 -17.64 -19.32
C HIS A 256 -4.27 -16.60 -20.47
N GLU A 257 -5.19 -16.72 -21.42
CA GLU A 257 -5.35 -15.74 -22.51
C GLU A 257 -5.68 -14.34 -21.96
N ARG A 258 -6.55 -14.28 -20.93
CA ARG A 258 -6.88 -13.05 -20.22
C ARG A 258 -5.67 -12.49 -19.48
N LEU A 259 -4.88 -13.35 -18.82
CA LEU A 259 -3.64 -12.96 -18.15
C LEU A 259 -2.67 -12.33 -19.15
N LEU A 260 -2.40 -12.96 -20.28
CA LEU A 260 -1.50 -12.40 -21.31
C LEU A 260 -2.00 -11.05 -21.87
N ARG A 261 -3.30 -10.89 -22.02
CA ARG A 261 -3.90 -9.62 -22.51
C ARG A 261 -3.68 -8.48 -21.52
N HIS A 262 -3.82 -8.73 -20.20
CA HIS A 262 -3.77 -7.69 -19.19
C HIS A 262 -2.37 -7.49 -18.60
N PHE A 263 -1.55 -8.54 -18.56
CA PHE A 263 -0.24 -8.56 -17.94
C PHE A 263 0.88 -8.93 -18.92
N GLY A 264 0.66 -8.70 -20.21
CA GLY A 264 1.65 -9.01 -21.24
C GLY A 264 2.98 -8.27 -21.07
N LYS A 265 2.97 -7.10 -20.42
CA LYS A 265 4.19 -6.34 -20.08
C LYS A 265 4.99 -7.05 -18.99
N GLU A 266 4.33 -7.40 -17.90
CA GLU A 266 4.92 -8.14 -16.76
C GLU A 266 5.44 -9.50 -17.23
N MET A 267 4.68 -10.21 -18.06
CA MET A 267 5.10 -11.50 -18.66
C MET A 267 6.34 -11.34 -19.53
N ARG A 268 6.43 -10.29 -20.36
CA ARG A 268 7.64 -10.04 -21.18
C ARG A 268 8.86 -9.69 -20.31
N MET A 269 8.70 -8.91 -19.25
CA MET A 269 9.79 -8.64 -18.32
C MET A 269 10.29 -9.93 -17.67
N TRP A 270 9.38 -10.77 -17.22
CA TRP A 270 9.70 -12.04 -16.57
C TRP A 270 10.39 -13.04 -17.52
N THR A 271 9.84 -13.28 -18.71
CA THR A 271 10.44 -14.14 -19.74
C THR A 271 11.76 -13.58 -20.26
N GLY A 272 11.93 -12.26 -20.27
CA GLY A 272 13.17 -11.55 -20.59
C GLY A 272 14.23 -11.62 -19.47
N LYS A 273 13.97 -12.38 -18.39
CA LYS A 273 14.87 -12.58 -17.25
C LYS A 273 15.34 -11.28 -16.60
N GLN A 274 14.44 -10.29 -16.51
CA GLN A 274 14.73 -9.11 -15.72
C GLN A 274 14.94 -9.50 -14.24
N PRO A 275 15.90 -8.88 -13.52
CA PRO A 275 16.12 -9.17 -12.11
C PRO A 275 14.88 -8.93 -11.25
N GLY A 276 14.61 -9.84 -10.33
CA GLY A 276 13.50 -9.73 -9.38
C GLY A 276 12.57 -10.94 -9.37
N HIS A 277 11.38 -10.74 -8.79
CA HIS A 277 10.42 -11.81 -8.52
C HIS A 277 9.07 -11.48 -9.16
N MET A 278 8.43 -12.47 -9.78
CA MET A 278 7.06 -12.36 -10.27
C MET A 278 6.09 -12.83 -9.19
N ILE A 279 5.26 -11.93 -8.71
CA ILE A 279 4.23 -12.24 -7.71
C ILE A 279 2.90 -12.42 -8.42
N LEU A 280 2.26 -13.56 -8.19
CA LEU A 280 0.88 -13.81 -8.55
C LEU A 280 0.00 -13.69 -7.31
N THR A 281 -1.06 -12.89 -7.42
CA THR A 281 -2.21 -12.98 -6.53
C THR A 281 -3.41 -13.44 -7.32
N GLY A 282 -4.24 -14.29 -6.72
CA GLY A 282 -5.41 -14.81 -7.41
C GLY A 282 -6.37 -15.52 -6.46
N THR A 283 -7.65 -15.56 -6.84
CA THR A 283 -8.61 -16.41 -6.18
C THR A 283 -8.53 -17.83 -6.73
N PHE A 284 -8.70 -18.82 -5.87
CA PHE A 284 -8.71 -20.22 -6.29
C PHE A 284 -9.71 -21.05 -5.52
N SER A 285 -10.24 -22.06 -6.19
CA SER A 285 -11.04 -23.15 -5.63
C SER A 285 -10.18 -24.41 -5.50
N VAL A 286 -10.66 -25.40 -4.78
CA VAL A 286 -10.02 -26.71 -4.69
C VAL A 286 -11.01 -27.75 -5.19
N SER A 287 -10.60 -28.57 -6.18
CA SER A 287 -11.43 -29.64 -6.71
C SER A 287 -11.63 -30.74 -5.68
N PRO A 288 -12.63 -31.65 -5.86
CA PRO A 288 -12.80 -32.81 -4.98
C PRO A 288 -11.56 -33.71 -4.85
N GLU A 289 -10.73 -33.73 -5.89
CA GLU A 289 -9.46 -34.47 -5.93
C GLU A 289 -8.31 -33.72 -5.24
N GLY A 290 -8.58 -32.53 -4.66
CA GLY A 290 -7.61 -31.72 -3.93
C GLY A 290 -6.74 -30.81 -4.81
N MET A 291 -7.10 -30.63 -6.08
CA MET A 291 -6.31 -29.79 -7.01
C MET A 291 -6.74 -28.31 -6.91
N PRO A 292 -5.81 -27.36 -6.68
CA PRO A 292 -6.13 -25.95 -6.69
C PRO A 292 -6.33 -25.43 -8.12
N MET A 293 -7.46 -24.73 -8.34
CA MET A 293 -7.90 -24.19 -9.62
C MET A 293 -7.95 -22.65 -9.53
N LEU A 294 -7.13 -21.94 -10.30
CA LEU A 294 -7.17 -20.47 -10.35
C LEU A 294 -8.45 -19.99 -11.04
N GLU A 295 -9.13 -19.02 -10.43
CA GLU A 295 -10.37 -18.41 -10.93
C GLU A 295 -10.12 -17.00 -11.50
N GLU A 296 -9.39 -16.19 -10.77
CA GLU A 296 -8.93 -14.86 -11.19
C GLU A 296 -7.48 -14.66 -10.78
N VAL A 297 -6.73 -13.89 -11.58
CA VAL A 297 -5.30 -13.66 -11.34
C VAL A 297 -4.91 -12.22 -11.62
N CYS A 298 -3.89 -11.76 -10.89
CA CYS A 298 -3.19 -10.50 -11.09
C CYS A 298 -1.70 -10.75 -10.89
N LEU A 299 -0.87 -10.12 -11.71
CA LEU A 299 0.59 -10.17 -11.59
C LEU A 299 1.13 -8.82 -11.10
N MET A 300 2.21 -8.91 -10.33
CA MET A 300 3.03 -7.76 -9.93
C MET A 300 4.50 -8.17 -9.96
N PHE A 301 5.32 -7.38 -10.64
CA PHE A 301 6.75 -7.63 -10.68
C PHE A 301 7.44 -6.80 -9.58
N VAL A 302 8.39 -7.41 -8.87
CA VAL A 302 9.15 -6.75 -7.80
C VAL A 302 10.65 -6.96 -8.01
N SER A 303 11.47 -6.01 -7.56
CA SER A 303 12.94 -6.09 -7.63
C SER A 303 13.48 -7.20 -6.70
N GLU A 304 14.79 -7.43 -6.72
CA GLU A 304 15.48 -8.33 -5.78
C GLU A 304 15.27 -7.90 -4.31
N GLU A 305 14.99 -6.62 -4.07
CA GLU A 305 14.63 -6.07 -2.77
C GLU A 305 13.13 -6.16 -2.44
N TRP A 306 12.36 -6.83 -3.28
CA TRP A 306 10.89 -6.98 -3.17
C TRP A 306 10.13 -5.66 -3.26
N ILE A 307 10.67 -4.68 -3.98
CA ILE A 307 10.04 -3.38 -4.23
C ILE A 307 9.33 -3.45 -5.59
N PRO A 308 8.02 -3.15 -5.68
CA PRO A 308 7.27 -3.20 -6.93
C PRO A 308 7.78 -2.21 -7.97
N TYR A 309 7.77 -2.62 -9.24
CA TYR A 309 8.06 -1.74 -10.39
C TYR A 309 7.27 -2.14 -11.64
N ASP A 310 6.98 -1.15 -12.48
CA ASP A 310 6.14 -1.31 -13.67
C ASP A 310 6.95 -1.32 -14.98
N ASN A 311 8.23 -0.90 -14.97
CA ASN A 311 9.10 -0.86 -16.15
C ASN A 311 10.58 -0.85 -15.77
N ILE A 312 11.46 -1.06 -16.78
CA ILE A 312 12.92 -1.15 -16.60
C ILE A 312 13.55 0.14 -16.07
N TYR A 313 12.95 1.29 -16.33
CA TYR A 313 13.45 2.58 -15.85
C TYR A 313 13.19 2.76 -14.36
N GLU A 314 12.03 2.30 -13.88
CA GLU A 314 11.74 2.24 -12.45
C GLU A 314 12.67 1.27 -11.74
N LEU A 315 13.00 0.11 -12.35
CA LEU A 315 13.99 -0.82 -11.83
C LEU A 315 15.37 -0.17 -11.72
N ALA A 316 15.83 0.52 -12.76
CA ALA A 316 17.11 1.24 -12.75
C ALA A 316 17.15 2.30 -11.63
N MET A 317 16.03 3.00 -11.40
CA MET A 317 15.91 3.95 -10.30
C MET A 317 15.97 3.25 -8.93
N ILE A 318 15.26 2.11 -8.75
CA ILE A 318 15.34 1.33 -7.50
C ILE A 318 16.79 0.92 -7.23
N GLN A 319 17.47 0.34 -8.22
CA GLN A 319 18.87 -0.09 -8.10
C GLN A 319 19.80 1.07 -7.69
N LYS A 320 19.61 2.26 -8.31
CA LYS A 320 20.37 3.46 -7.95
C LYS A 320 20.08 3.92 -6.52
N LEU A 321 18.80 4.01 -6.14
CA LEU A 321 18.39 4.43 -4.79
C LEU A 321 18.92 3.47 -3.71
N VAL A 322 18.89 2.17 -3.98
CA VAL A 322 19.42 1.13 -3.08
C VAL A 322 20.95 1.23 -2.97
N ALA A 323 21.66 1.34 -4.10
CA ALA A 323 23.12 1.47 -4.14
C ALA A 323 23.62 2.72 -3.40
N GLU A 324 22.90 3.83 -3.51
CA GLU A 324 23.18 5.10 -2.80
C GLU A 324 22.67 5.12 -1.37
N LYS A 325 22.08 4.00 -0.88
CA LYS A 325 21.51 3.86 0.47
C LYS A 325 20.48 4.92 0.82
N ARG A 326 19.67 5.35 -0.17
CA ARG A 326 18.61 6.32 0.01
C ARG A 326 17.44 5.72 0.78
N THR A 327 16.75 6.55 1.53
CA THR A 327 15.49 6.18 2.18
C THR A 327 14.32 6.66 1.35
N PHE A 328 13.44 5.74 0.94
CA PHE A 328 12.35 6.08 0.03
C PHE A 328 11.14 5.16 0.19
N PHE A 329 9.99 5.63 -0.31
CA PHE A 329 8.78 4.85 -0.50
C PHE A 329 8.50 4.69 -2.00
N ARG A 330 8.12 3.47 -2.42
CA ARG A 330 7.51 3.21 -3.73
C ARG A 330 6.03 3.55 -3.66
N ILE A 331 5.55 4.38 -4.56
CA ILE A 331 4.14 4.77 -4.63
C ILE A 331 3.39 3.81 -5.54
N LEU A 332 2.34 3.17 -5.03
CA LEU A 332 1.52 2.22 -5.77
C LEU A 332 0.24 2.88 -6.31
N ARG A 333 -0.12 2.53 -7.54
CA ARG A 333 -1.24 3.15 -8.26
C ARG A 333 -2.62 2.66 -7.82
N TYR A 334 -2.73 1.52 -7.20
CA TYR A 334 -4.01 0.90 -6.86
C TYR A 334 -4.93 0.81 -8.08
N ASN A 335 -6.08 1.50 -8.06
CA ASN A 335 -7.03 1.57 -9.18
C ASN A 335 -6.76 2.73 -10.14
N ARG A 336 -5.77 3.60 -9.87
CA ARG A 336 -5.46 4.73 -10.75
C ARG A 336 -4.96 4.25 -12.11
N PRO A 337 -5.43 4.84 -13.22
CA PRO A 337 -4.92 4.55 -14.55
C PRO A 337 -3.41 4.82 -14.67
N THR A 338 -2.75 4.09 -15.56
CA THR A 338 -1.31 4.26 -15.81
C THR A 338 -0.98 5.66 -16.31
N ALA A 339 -1.87 6.28 -17.08
CA ALA A 339 -1.71 7.63 -17.61
C ALA A 339 -1.92 8.76 -16.56
N ALA A 340 -2.48 8.46 -15.38
CA ALA A 340 -2.67 9.49 -14.37
C ALA A 340 -1.31 10.00 -13.86
N PRO A 341 -1.08 11.35 -13.82
CA PRO A 341 0.13 11.93 -13.27
C PRO A 341 0.27 11.52 -11.79
N MET A 342 1.41 10.92 -11.47
CA MET A 342 1.67 10.40 -10.12
C MET A 342 3.16 10.18 -9.94
N PRO A 343 3.77 10.59 -8.81
CA PRO A 343 5.16 10.29 -8.57
C PRO A 343 5.37 8.77 -8.45
N THR A 344 6.57 8.34 -8.76
CA THR A 344 6.97 6.93 -8.69
C THR A 344 7.51 6.58 -7.32
N PHE A 345 8.27 7.50 -6.73
CA PHE A 345 8.88 7.35 -5.40
C PHE A 345 8.75 8.62 -4.58
N LEU A 346 8.83 8.49 -3.27
CA LEU A 346 9.06 9.61 -2.34
C LEU A 346 10.38 9.41 -1.63
N LEU A 347 11.33 10.33 -1.81
CA LEU A 347 12.54 10.38 -1.00
C LEU A 347 12.21 10.99 0.37
N THR A 348 12.62 10.30 1.44
CA THR A 348 12.36 10.72 2.81
C THR A 348 13.61 11.09 3.59
N ASP A 349 14.75 11.15 2.92
CA ASP A 349 16.06 11.50 3.46
C ASP A 349 16.55 12.92 3.04
N HIS A 350 15.68 13.71 2.44
CA HIS A 350 15.98 15.10 2.01
C HIS A 350 15.52 16.16 3.02
N GLY A 351 15.33 15.83 4.28
CA GLY A 351 14.93 16.79 5.31
C GLY A 351 13.56 16.45 5.94
N LYS A 352 12.79 17.51 6.29
CA LYS A 352 11.50 17.36 6.97
C LYS A 352 10.42 16.86 6.02
N ASP A 353 10.34 17.44 4.83
CA ASP A 353 9.33 17.11 3.83
C ASP A 353 9.92 16.17 2.77
N PRO A 354 9.13 15.21 2.24
CA PRO A 354 9.62 14.31 1.21
C PRO A 354 9.77 15.01 -0.13
N VAL A 355 10.61 14.46 -1.00
CA VAL A 355 10.73 14.87 -2.40
C VAL A 355 10.04 13.84 -3.29
N ALA A 356 9.12 14.30 -4.13
CA ALA A 356 8.40 13.46 -5.09
C ALA A 356 9.26 13.18 -6.33
N LEU A 357 9.59 11.91 -6.60
CA LEU A 357 10.35 11.49 -7.78
C LEU A 357 9.41 10.93 -8.85
N TYR A 358 9.50 11.49 -10.05
CA TYR A 358 8.77 11.04 -11.22
C TYR A 358 9.72 10.35 -12.20
N VAL A 359 9.48 9.07 -12.48
CA VAL A 359 10.18 8.30 -13.52
C VAL A 359 9.18 8.10 -14.67
N LEU A 360 9.43 8.76 -15.80
CA LEU A 360 8.46 8.85 -16.89
C LEU A 360 8.89 7.97 -18.07
N ASP A 361 8.14 6.92 -18.36
CA ASP A 361 8.24 6.17 -19.61
C ASP A 361 7.32 6.83 -20.66
N ALA A 362 7.48 8.14 -20.85
CA ALA A 362 6.65 8.92 -21.77
C ALA A 362 7.26 8.92 -23.17
N GLU A 363 6.41 8.74 -24.20
CA GLU A 363 6.81 8.75 -25.59
C GLU A 363 6.71 10.15 -26.21
N SER A 364 5.96 11.05 -25.58
CA SER A 364 5.76 12.41 -26.07
C SER A 364 6.19 13.48 -25.07
N SER A 365 6.68 14.62 -25.58
CA SER A 365 6.99 15.79 -24.76
C SER A 365 5.74 16.40 -24.12
N ALA A 366 4.56 16.22 -24.73
CA ALA A 366 3.29 16.69 -24.17
C ALA A 366 2.91 15.95 -22.90
N ASP A 367 3.14 14.63 -22.83
CA ASP A 367 2.88 13.83 -21.62
C ASP A 367 3.83 14.25 -20.49
N VAL A 368 5.10 14.52 -20.82
CA VAL A 368 6.08 15.04 -19.85
C VAL A 368 5.62 16.38 -19.30
N ALA A 369 5.22 17.33 -20.16
CA ALA A 369 4.76 18.65 -19.75
C ALA A 369 3.50 18.60 -18.86
N GLN A 370 2.58 17.66 -19.15
CA GLN A 370 1.40 17.46 -18.31
C GLN A 370 1.76 16.99 -16.89
N VAL A 371 2.69 16.04 -16.78
CA VAL A 371 3.17 15.56 -15.47
C VAL A 371 3.92 16.65 -14.75
N GLU A 372 4.76 17.43 -15.44
CA GLU A 372 5.51 18.56 -14.86
C GLU A 372 4.57 19.66 -14.33
N ALA A 373 3.51 19.99 -15.07
CA ALA A 373 2.49 20.93 -14.61
C ALA A 373 1.77 20.42 -13.35
N SER A 374 1.45 19.13 -13.30
CA SER A 374 0.84 18.51 -12.12
C SER A 374 1.79 18.46 -10.92
N ALA A 375 3.07 18.15 -11.15
CA ALA A 375 4.10 18.13 -10.10
C ALA A 375 4.36 19.53 -9.53
N SER A 376 4.40 20.55 -10.39
CA SER A 376 4.59 21.94 -10.00
C SER A 376 3.41 22.55 -9.25
N ALA A 377 2.21 21.99 -9.41
CA ALA A 377 1.02 22.39 -8.65
C ALA A 377 0.99 21.83 -7.22
N SER A 378 1.81 20.81 -6.93
CA SER A 378 1.97 20.26 -5.58
C SER A 378 2.79 21.19 -4.69
N SER A 379 2.53 21.18 -3.38
CA SER A 379 3.32 21.90 -2.38
C SER A 379 4.67 21.25 -2.06
N TYR A 380 4.91 20.04 -2.55
CA TYR A 380 6.13 19.27 -2.30
C TYR A 380 7.18 19.51 -3.38
N ALA A 381 8.45 19.50 -2.98
CA ALA A 381 9.55 19.49 -3.93
C ALA A 381 9.45 18.23 -4.82
N HIS A 382 9.76 18.39 -6.09
CA HIS A 382 9.74 17.30 -7.05
C HIS A 382 11.05 17.21 -7.85
N TRP A 383 11.30 16.04 -8.38
CA TRP A 383 12.40 15.71 -9.28
C TRP A 383 11.89 14.77 -10.36
N MET A 384 12.33 14.97 -11.60
CA MET A 384 11.83 14.24 -12.74
C MET A 384 12.96 13.64 -13.57
N TRP A 385 12.72 12.44 -14.05
CA TRP A 385 13.57 11.77 -15.03
C TRP A 385 12.70 11.15 -16.13
N SER A 386 12.94 11.58 -17.35
CA SER A 386 12.37 10.97 -18.55
C SER A 386 13.52 10.33 -19.35
N PRO A 387 13.71 9.01 -19.28
CA PRO A 387 14.84 8.32 -19.89
C PRO A 387 14.96 8.55 -21.40
N ARG A 388 13.83 8.68 -22.09
CA ARG A 388 13.80 8.88 -23.54
C ARG A 388 14.25 10.26 -23.98
N THR A 389 14.16 11.25 -23.11
CA THR A 389 14.56 12.64 -23.37
C THR A 389 15.87 13.02 -22.68
N HIS A 390 16.12 12.54 -21.47
CA HIS A 390 17.29 12.89 -20.68
C HIS A 390 18.44 11.87 -20.79
N GLY A 391 18.15 10.62 -21.28
CA GLY A 391 19.14 9.53 -21.31
C GLY A 391 19.53 9.07 -19.93
N GLU A 392 20.62 9.59 -19.38
CA GLU A 392 21.12 9.24 -18.05
C GLU A 392 20.24 9.81 -16.92
N ILE A 393 20.34 9.17 -15.75
CA ILE A 393 19.65 9.65 -14.55
C ILE A 393 20.28 10.96 -14.09
N PRO A 394 19.53 12.08 -14.03
CA PRO A 394 20.06 13.36 -13.56
C PRO A 394 20.54 13.28 -12.10
N PRO A 395 21.37 14.25 -11.65
CA PRO A 395 21.76 14.33 -10.24
C PRO A 395 20.53 14.35 -9.33
N MET A 396 20.50 13.44 -8.35
CA MET A 396 19.40 13.35 -7.41
C MET A 396 19.49 14.40 -6.31
N PRO A 397 18.35 14.75 -5.67
CA PRO A 397 18.33 15.59 -4.49
C PRO A 397 19.31 15.09 -3.42
N ALA A 398 20.08 16.00 -2.82
CA ALA A 398 21.07 15.66 -1.80
C ALA A 398 20.41 15.04 -0.55
N VAL A 399 21.13 14.17 0.15
CA VAL A 399 20.74 13.71 1.48
C VAL A 399 20.94 14.84 2.48
N LEU A 400 19.88 15.27 3.14
CA LEU A 400 19.95 16.24 4.23
C LEU A 400 19.79 15.45 5.54
N LEU A 401 20.87 15.39 6.32
CA LEU A 401 20.81 14.73 7.63
C LEU A 401 19.76 15.42 8.51
N ARG A 402 18.82 14.65 9.02
CA ARG A 402 17.90 15.14 10.05
C ARG A 402 18.74 15.43 11.30
N THR A 403 18.80 16.68 11.72
CA THR A 403 19.22 17.01 13.09
C THR A 403 18.18 16.38 14.01
N ASP A 404 18.60 15.37 14.78
CA ASP A 404 17.74 14.78 15.80
C ASP A 404 17.22 15.91 16.71
N PRO A 405 15.90 16.05 16.92
CA PRO A 405 15.40 17.08 17.83
C PRO A 405 15.90 16.92 19.28
N ALA A 406 16.50 15.76 19.62
CA ALA A 406 17.17 15.52 20.89
C ALA A 406 18.58 16.16 21.01
N THR A 407 19.17 16.63 19.89
CA THR A 407 20.49 17.32 19.86
C THR A 407 20.36 18.82 19.59
N ALA A 408 19.15 19.37 19.53
CA ALA A 408 18.97 20.81 19.56
C ALA A 408 19.34 21.28 20.97
N VAL A 409 20.63 21.57 21.17
CA VAL A 409 21.12 22.35 22.31
C VAL A 409 20.28 23.61 22.33
N ALA A 410 19.54 23.82 23.39
CA ALA A 410 18.79 25.05 23.59
C ALA A 410 19.75 26.24 23.33
N PRO A 411 19.37 27.26 22.55
CA PRO A 411 20.24 28.39 22.33
C PRO A 411 20.57 28.98 23.70
N THR A 412 21.84 29.00 24.02
CA THR A 412 22.37 29.65 25.21
C THR A 412 21.83 31.06 25.20
N ARG A 413 20.99 31.40 26.15
CA ARG A 413 20.51 32.77 26.34
C ARG A 413 21.75 33.63 26.54
N VAL A 414 22.16 34.34 25.52
CA VAL A 414 23.08 35.46 25.66
C VAL A 414 22.30 36.51 26.45
N SER A 415 22.70 36.73 27.69
CA SER A 415 22.18 37.78 28.54
C SER A 415 22.35 39.12 27.83
N ALA A 416 21.25 39.78 27.52
CA ALA A 416 21.30 41.14 27.01
C ALA A 416 21.90 42.08 28.05
N PRO A 417 22.71 43.06 27.67
CA PRO A 417 23.28 44.03 28.58
C PRO A 417 22.15 44.86 29.23
N THR A 418 22.24 45.01 30.55
CA THR A 418 21.36 45.79 31.40
C THR A 418 21.34 47.27 30.94
N ALA A 419 20.20 47.76 30.48
CA ALA A 419 19.97 49.17 30.25
C ALA A 419 19.72 49.93 31.54
N PRO A 420 20.16 51.19 31.67
CA PRO A 420 20.06 51.93 32.94
C PRO A 420 18.61 52.39 33.24
N ALA A 421 18.29 52.43 34.53
CA ALA A 421 17.02 52.82 35.10
C ALA A 421 16.65 54.29 34.80
N ILE A 422 15.42 54.51 34.36
CA ILE A 422 14.76 55.83 34.29
C ILE A 422 13.72 55.94 35.43
N PRO A 423 13.65 57.06 36.13
CA PRO A 423 12.92 57.18 37.37
C PRO A 423 11.40 57.34 37.17
N THR A 424 10.67 56.85 38.10
CA THR A 424 9.23 56.91 38.32
C THR A 424 8.74 58.36 38.58
N SER A 425 7.66 58.74 37.90
CA SER A 425 6.72 59.74 38.49
C SER A 425 5.36 59.74 37.78
N ALA A 426 4.35 59.80 38.63
CA ALA A 426 3.04 60.39 38.52
C ALA A 426 1.87 59.50 38.06
N THR A 427 1.11 59.22 39.07
CA THR A 427 -0.30 58.92 39.19
C THR A 427 -1.22 59.82 38.37
N LEU A 428 -2.21 59.28 37.67
CA LEU A 428 -3.52 59.90 37.53
C LEU A 428 -4.61 58.84 37.25
N SER A 429 -5.68 59.08 37.91
CA SER A 429 -6.90 58.34 38.15
C SER A 429 -7.87 58.26 36.97
N GLY A 430 -8.63 57.18 36.90
CA GLY A 430 -10.08 57.22 36.71
C GLY A 430 -10.61 57.01 35.27
N GLY A 431 -11.46 56.00 35.13
CA GLY A 431 -12.36 55.92 33.98
C GLY A 431 -12.86 54.54 33.67
N SER A 432 -13.92 54.12 34.32
CA SER A 432 -14.72 52.94 33.99
C SER A 432 -15.43 53.08 32.67
N ALA A 433 -15.37 52.11 31.77
CA ALA A 433 -16.31 51.95 30.67
C ALA A 433 -16.67 50.47 30.49
N GLN A 434 -17.96 50.22 30.49
CA GLN A 434 -18.62 48.91 30.35
C GLN A 434 -18.52 48.37 28.90
N PRO A 435 -18.65 47.07 28.70
CA PRO A 435 -18.64 46.44 27.37
C PRO A 435 -20.01 46.53 26.71
N VAL A 436 -20.02 46.98 25.47
CA VAL A 436 -21.18 46.95 24.58
C VAL A 436 -21.15 45.66 23.76
N ASN A 437 -22.20 44.88 23.96
CA ASN A 437 -22.48 43.64 23.24
C ASN A 437 -23.29 43.98 21.97
N GLN A 438 -22.78 43.73 20.77
CA GLN A 438 -23.58 43.73 19.55
C GLN A 438 -23.38 42.45 18.78
N PRO A 439 -24.46 41.80 18.27
CA PRO A 439 -24.39 40.54 17.55
C PRO A 439 -24.08 40.75 16.05
N ILE A 440 -23.26 39.84 15.51
CA ILE A 440 -22.88 39.76 14.10
C ILE A 440 -24.01 39.12 13.29
N PRO A 441 -24.45 39.66 12.15
CA PRO A 441 -25.48 39.05 11.30
C PRO A 441 -24.94 37.93 10.44
N ALA A 442 -25.75 36.87 10.23
CA ALA A 442 -25.49 35.70 9.40
C ALA A 442 -25.45 36.04 7.90
N PRO A 443 -24.66 35.31 7.08
CA PRO A 443 -24.60 35.51 5.64
C PRO A 443 -25.83 34.90 4.93
N GLN A 444 -26.41 35.70 4.03
CA GLN A 444 -27.52 35.32 3.15
C GLN A 444 -27.00 34.53 1.93
N THR A 445 -27.69 33.45 1.61
CA THR A 445 -27.51 32.63 0.41
C THR A 445 -28.26 33.25 -0.78
N PRO A 446 -27.69 33.39 -1.97
CA PRO A 446 -28.48 33.66 -3.17
C PRO A 446 -28.85 32.36 -3.87
N ALA A 447 -30.13 32.09 -3.97
CA ALA A 447 -30.71 31.13 -4.91
C ALA A 447 -30.83 31.79 -6.28
N GLN A 448 -30.24 31.18 -7.31
CA GLN A 448 -30.68 31.39 -8.69
C GLN A 448 -30.74 30.05 -9.41
N ALA A 449 -31.94 29.64 -9.76
CA ALA A 449 -32.28 28.57 -10.66
C ALA A 449 -32.06 29.05 -12.10
N VAL A 450 -31.25 28.28 -12.86
CA VAL A 450 -31.17 28.43 -14.33
C VAL A 450 -31.82 27.22 -14.96
N THR A 451 -32.93 27.45 -15.60
CA THR A 451 -33.68 26.52 -16.44
C THR A 451 -32.93 26.35 -17.77
N LEU A 452 -32.51 25.12 -18.11
CA LEU A 452 -31.99 24.79 -19.42
C LEU A 452 -33.06 24.05 -20.24
N THR A 453 -33.47 24.70 -21.31
CA THR A 453 -34.35 24.21 -22.39
C THR A 453 -33.65 23.12 -23.21
N SER A 454 -34.40 22.06 -23.50
CA SER A 454 -34.04 20.95 -24.37
C SER A 454 -33.93 21.42 -25.85
N ALA A 455 -32.83 21.04 -26.51
CA ALA A 455 -32.69 21.09 -27.93
C ALA A 455 -32.49 19.68 -28.52
N SER A 456 -33.26 19.44 -29.54
CA SER A 456 -33.50 18.21 -30.30
C SER A 456 -32.26 17.57 -30.92
N ALA A 457 -32.26 16.23 -30.90
CA ALA A 457 -31.30 15.37 -31.57
C ALA A 457 -31.52 15.33 -33.08
N ALA A 458 -30.45 15.55 -33.83
CA ALA A 458 -30.40 15.21 -35.27
C ALA A 458 -29.52 13.98 -35.48
N SER A 459 -30.13 12.99 -36.06
CA SER A 459 -29.61 11.68 -36.48
C SER A 459 -28.62 11.82 -37.64
N ILE A 460 -27.40 11.28 -37.52
CA ILE A 460 -26.48 11.08 -38.63
C ILE A 460 -26.08 9.60 -38.68
N GLN A 461 -26.47 8.91 -39.76
CA GLN A 461 -26.02 7.55 -40.07
C GLN A 461 -24.66 7.58 -40.78
N PRO A 462 -23.75 6.63 -40.54
CA PRO A 462 -22.54 6.46 -41.33
C PRO A 462 -22.80 5.54 -42.56
N ARG A 463 -22.29 5.96 -43.69
CA ARG A 463 -22.15 5.12 -44.89
C ARG A 463 -20.87 4.30 -44.79
N PHE A 464 -20.99 3.02 -45.17
CA PHE A 464 -19.85 2.13 -45.43
C PHE A 464 -19.36 2.38 -46.87
N GLU A 465 -18.05 2.49 -47.04
CA GLU A 465 -17.23 1.95 -48.11
C GLU A 465 -15.92 1.42 -47.49
#